data_ab848137769d769fa18f6d9b3c2118a5
#
_entry.id   ab848137769d769fa18f6d9b3c2118a5
#
_cell.length_a   1.000
_cell.length_b   1.000
_cell.length_c   1.000
_cell.angle_alpha   90.00
_cell.angle_beta   90.00
_cell.angle_gamma   90.00
#
_symmetry.space_group_name_H-M   'P 1'
#
loop_
_entity.id
_entity.type
_entity.pdbx_description
1 polymer ?
#
loop_
_entity_poly.entity_id
_entity_poly.type
_entity_poly.pdbx_seq_one_letter_code
_entity_poly.pdbx_strand_id
1 'polypeptide(L)'
;MKKVLITGFEPFGGDAINPALEAVKQLEAAAIKGGVIVTCPVPVVRYDSVKVVIEAIEAHQPDCVITVGQAAGRGAITPERVAINVDDFRIPDNAGHQPIDEPVVADGPDAYFSTLPIKRVVQTLQTQGIPSQISNSAGTFVCNHLFYGIQHYLKDNPIRHGFVHIPLLPEQAADGSQPSMSLDMIVEGLKLVAQVCIANDSDILVSGGTIC
;
A
#
# COMPACT_ATOMS: atom_id res chain seq x y z
N MET A 1 2.92 19.36 -13.27
CA MET A 1 3.43 17.96 -13.21
C MET A 1 2.71 17.29 -12.07
N LYS A 2 2.10 16.12 -12.31
CA LYS A 2 1.35 15.39 -11.25
C LYS A 2 2.30 14.86 -10.18
N LYS A 3 1.85 14.83 -8.92
CA LYS A 3 2.58 14.26 -7.79
C LYS A 3 1.92 12.98 -7.33
N VAL A 4 2.72 11.94 -7.07
CA VAL A 4 2.25 10.71 -6.43
C VAL A 4 2.95 10.58 -5.08
N LEU A 5 2.19 10.56 -4.01
CA LEU A 5 2.71 10.24 -2.69
C LEU A 5 2.75 8.72 -2.54
N ILE A 6 3.95 8.15 -2.31
CA ILE A 6 4.13 6.74 -1.98
C ILE A 6 4.64 6.64 -0.56
N THR A 7 3.96 5.86 0.28
CA THR A 7 4.37 5.66 1.67
C THR A 7 4.95 4.27 1.88
N GLY A 8 5.85 4.11 2.84
CA GLY A 8 6.43 2.82 3.21
C GLY A 8 6.55 2.68 4.71
N PHE A 9 6.08 1.55 5.23
CA PHE A 9 6.15 1.25 6.65
C PHE A 9 7.59 0.99 7.13
N GLU A 10 7.88 1.47 8.34
CA GLU A 10 9.08 1.13 9.10
C GLU A 10 9.12 -0.37 9.47
N PRO A 11 10.27 -0.91 9.89
CA PRO A 11 10.37 -2.26 10.43
C PRO A 11 9.47 -2.49 11.65
N PHE A 12 8.94 -3.71 11.78
CA PHE A 12 8.07 -4.13 12.89
C PHE A 12 8.24 -5.62 13.20
N GLY A 13 7.70 -6.06 14.33
CA GLY A 13 7.65 -7.49 14.68
C GLY A 13 9.02 -8.13 14.91
N GLY A 14 10.05 -7.33 15.16
CA GLY A 14 11.45 -7.79 15.32
C GLY A 14 12.26 -7.84 14.02
N ASP A 15 11.66 -7.55 12.87
CA ASP A 15 12.39 -7.42 11.60
C ASP A 15 13.35 -6.23 11.63
N ALA A 16 14.54 -6.39 11.05
CA ALA A 16 15.53 -5.32 10.93
C ALA A 16 15.25 -4.38 9.74
N ILE A 17 14.52 -4.85 8.75
CA ILE A 17 14.20 -4.13 7.51
C ILE A 17 12.72 -4.28 7.17
N ASN A 18 12.20 -3.32 6.40
CA ASN A 18 10.88 -3.42 5.77
C ASN A 18 11.01 -3.08 4.28
N PRO A 19 10.65 -3.98 3.36
CA PRO A 19 10.71 -3.74 1.92
C PRO A 19 10.05 -2.43 1.48
N ALA A 20 8.94 -2.04 2.12
CA ALA A 20 8.23 -0.82 1.78
C ALA A 20 9.08 0.43 2.09
N LEU A 21 9.74 0.46 3.25
CA LEU A 21 10.66 1.56 3.60
C LEU A 21 11.86 1.60 2.65
N GLU A 22 12.46 0.44 2.34
CA GLU A 22 13.61 0.38 1.43
C GLU A 22 13.24 0.84 0.02
N ALA A 23 12.06 0.47 -0.46
CA ALA A 23 11.56 0.92 -1.76
C ALA A 23 11.31 2.44 -1.80
N VAL A 24 10.69 3.02 -0.78
CA VAL A 24 10.42 4.47 -0.78
C VAL A 24 11.69 5.30 -0.70
N LYS A 25 12.75 4.82 -0.02
CA LYS A 25 14.07 5.48 -0.05
C LYS A 25 14.64 5.60 -1.46
N GLN A 26 14.43 4.61 -2.32
CA GLN A 26 14.89 4.63 -3.70
C GLN A 26 13.96 5.39 -4.64
N LEU A 27 12.72 5.61 -4.23
CA LEU A 27 11.70 6.29 -5.03
C LEU A 27 11.65 7.81 -4.80
N GLU A 28 12.34 8.32 -3.78
CA GLU A 28 12.30 9.74 -3.44
C GLU A 28 12.75 10.61 -4.62
N ALA A 29 11.90 11.59 -4.96
CA ALA A 29 12.07 12.50 -6.09
C ALA A 29 12.20 11.80 -7.47
N ALA A 30 11.85 10.52 -7.58
CA ALA A 30 11.93 9.81 -8.84
C ALA A 30 10.96 10.38 -9.87
N ALA A 31 11.49 10.73 -11.05
CA ALA A 31 10.67 11.15 -12.18
C ALA A 31 9.99 9.93 -12.81
N ILE A 32 8.69 10.07 -13.09
CA ILE A 32 7.89 9.09 -13.82
C ILE A 32 7.19 9.76 -15.00
N LYS A 33 6.71 8.97 -15.95
CA LYS A 33 5.99 9.53 -17.09
C LYS A 33 4.73 10.27 -16.62
N GLY A 34 4.75 11.60 -16.79
CA GLY A 34 3.63 12.48 -16.42
C GLY A 34 3.67 13.04 -15.00
N GLY A 35 4.67 12.67 -14.18
CA GLY A 35 4.73 13.12 -12.80
C GLY A 35 6.05 12.90 -12.08
N VAL A 36 6.00 13.10 -10.77
CA VAL A 36 7.11 12.86 -9.84
C VAL A 36 6.57 12.14 -8.62
N ILE A 37 7.38 11.28 -8.03
CA ILE A 37 7.09 10.61 -6.77
C ILE A 37 7.62 11.46 -5.62
N VAL A 38 6.82 11.62 -4.59
CA VAL A 38 7.23 12.09 -3.26
C VAL A 38 6.97 10.95 -2.28
N THR A 39 7.82 10.81 -1.27
CA THR A 39 7.73 9.67 -0.37
C THR A 39 7.50 10.08 1.08
N CYS A 40 6.96 9.15 1.87
CA CYS A 40 6.75 9.34 3.30
C CYS A 40 6.98 8.02 4.05
N PRO A 41 8.00 7.92 4.91
CA PRO A 41 8.10 6.84 5.90
C PRO A 41 6.94 6.88 6.88
N VAL A 42 6.42 5.71 7.26
CA VAL A 42 5.23 5.60 8.12
C VAL A 42 5.52 4.64 9.28
N PRO A 43 5.27 5.04 10.54
CA PRO A 43 5.42 4.14 11.67
C PRO A 43 4.37 3.02 11.64
N VAL A 44 4.76 1.82 12.08
CA VAL A 44 3.80 0.72 12.29
C VAL A 44 3.14 0.91 13.65
N VAL A 45 2.33 1.97 13.74
CA VAL A 45 1.59 2.37 14.94
C VAL A 45 0.17 2.77 14.52
N ARG A 46 -0.83 2.24 15.21
CA ARG A 46 -2.25 2.39 14.91
C ARG A 46 -2.58 3.80 14.42
N TYR A 47 -2.90 4.73 15.23
CA TYR A 47 -3.36 6.08 14.81
C TYR A 47 -2.26 6.96 14.19
N ASP A 48 -1.01 6.80 14.62
CA ASP A 48 0.10 7.63 14.14
C ASP A 48 0.38 7.39 12.65
N SER A 49 0.17 6.17 12.16
CA SER A 49 0.31 5.86 10.73
C SER A 49 -0.61 6.72 9.86
N VAL A 50 -1.87 6.84 10.24
CA VAL A 50 -2.86 7.66 9.53
C VAL A 50 -2.51 9.14 9.63
N LYS A 51 -2.17 9.62 10.84
CA LYS A 51 -1.79 11.02 11.09
C LYS A 51 -0.62 11.47 10.22
N VAL A 52 0.46 10.69 10.20
CA VAL A 52 1.67 11.00 9.41
C VAL A 52 1.36 11.08 7.92
N VAL A 53 0.51 10.19 7.39
CA VAL A 53 0.13 10.22 5.97
C VAL A 53 -0.78 11.40 5.67
N ILE A 54 -1.70 11.78 6.56
CA ILE A 54 -2.52 12.99 6.40
C ILE A 54 -1.63 14.24 6.33
N GLU A 55 -0.68 14.39 7.26
CA GLU A 55 0.28 15.49 7.26
C GLU A 55 1.09 15.56 5.95
N ALA A 56 1.50 14.41 5.42
CA ALA A 56 2.19 14.34 4.13
C ALA A 56 1.27 14.71 2.95
N ILE A 57 0.00 14.31 2.97
CA ILE A 57 -1.00 14.72 1.96
C ILE A 57 -1.18 16.24 1.98
N GLU A 58 -1.33 16.83 3.16
CA GLU A 58 -1.50 18.28 3.32
C GLU A 58 -0.27 19.06 2.88
N ALA A 59 0.94 18.57 3.20
CA ALA A 59 2.20 19.23 2.83
C ALA A 59 2.50 19.15 1.32
N HIS A 60 2.28 17.99 0.70
CA HIS A 60 2.67 17.75 -0.69
C HIS A 60 1.55 18.02 -1.70
N GLN A 61 0.28 17.99 -1.27
CA GLN A 61 -0.90 18.15 -2.14
C GLN A 61 -0.80 17.21 -3.37
N PRO A 62 -0.74 15.86 -3.16
CA PRO A 62 -0.56 14.92 -4.25
C PRO A 62 -1.85 14.74 -5.07
N ASP A 63 -1.70 14.33 -6.34
CA ASP A 63 -2.84 13.93 -7.19
C ASP A 63 -3.29 12.48 -6.90
N CYS A 64 -2.40 11.67 -6.30
CA CYS A 64 -2.66 10.28 -5.97
C CYS A 64 -1.80 9.86 -4.76
N VAL A 65 -2.36 9.01 -3.90
CA VAL A 65 -1.66 8.41 -2.74
C VAL A 65 -1.63 6.89 -2.90
N ILE A 66 -0.47 6.29 -2.71
CA ILE A 66 -0.27 4.85 -2.72
C ILE A 66 0.40 4.47 -1.40
N THR A 67 -0.34 3.83 -0.51
CA THR A 67 0.23 3.30 0.72
C THR A 67 0.77 1.89 0.49
N VAL A 68 1.97 1.60 1.01
CA VAL A 68 2.68 0.33 0.72
C VAL A 68 3.07 -0.37 2.02
N GLY A 69 2.85 -1.68 2.06
CA GLY A 69 3.26 -2.54 3.17
C GLY A 69 3.81 -3.87 2.70
N GLN A 70 4.61 -4.54 3.53
CA GLN A 70 5.07 -5.90 3.25
C GLN A 70 3.98 -6.93 3.58
N ALA A 71 3.92 -8.00 2.81
CA ALA A 71 3.08 -9.16 3.08
C ALA A 71 3.86 -10.46 2.94
N ALA A 72 4.28 -11.03 4.07
CA ALA A 72 4.88 -12.36 4.10
C ALA A 72 3.94 -13.41 3.48
N GLY A 73 4.51 -14.40 2.81
CA GLY A 73 3.75 -15.44 2.10
C GLY A 73 3.27 -15.05 0.70
N ARG A 74 3.41 -13.80 0.29
CA ARG A 74 3.05 -13.35 -1.07
C ARG A 74 4.28 -13.22 -1.95
N GLY A 75 4.23 -13.78 -3.17
CA GLY A 75 5.29 -13.69 -4.18
C GLY A 75 5.00 -12.67 -5.29
N ALA A 76 4.01 -11.81 -5.10
CA ALA A 76 3.54 -10.87 -6.12
C ALA A 76 3.20 -9.51 -5.52
N ILE A 77 3.30 -8.45 -6.31
CA ILE A 77 2.77 -7.13 -5.94
C ILE A 77 1.25 -7.19 -5.99
N THR A 78 0.59 -6.85 -4.89
CA THR A 78 -0.86 -7.03 -4.73
C THR A 78 -1.56 -5.73 -4.35
N PRO A 79 -2.15 -5.00 -5.33
CA PRO A 79 -3.09 -3.94 -5.03
C PRO A 79 -4.31 -4.49 -4.28
N GLU A 80 -4.64 -3.88 -3.15
CA GLU A 80 -5.79 -4.24 -2.31
C GLU A 80 -7.08 -3.64 -2.87
N ARG A 81 -8.15 -4.46 -2.91
CA ARG A 81 -9.45 -4.02 -3.39
C ARG A 81 -10.23 -3.23 -2.36
N VAL A 82 -10.16 -3.62 -1.10
CA VAL A 82 -11.06 -3.15 -0.05
C VAL A 82 -10.36 -3.06 1.29
N ALA A 83 -10.63 -1.97 2.01
CA ALA A 83 -10.32 -1.80 3.42
C ALA A 83 -11.60 -2.03 4.25
N ILE A 84 -11.50 -2.69 5.40
CA ILE A 84 -12.61 -2.95 6.30
C ILE A 84 -12.47 -2.18 7.61
N ASN A 85 -13.59 -1.85 8.24
CA ASN A 85 -13.63 -1.06 9.49
C ASN A 85 -13.38 -1.94 10.73
N VAL A 86 -12.28 -2.69 10.72
CA VAL A 86 -11.90 -3.59 11.82
C VAL A 86 -10.40 -3.52 12.08
N ASP A 87 -10.02 -3.32 13.33
CA ASP A 87 -8.70 -3.56 13.88
C ASP A 87 -8.78 -4.79 14.79
N ASP A 88 -8.10 -5.87 14.39
CA ASP A 88 -7.94 -7.10 15.18
C ASP A 88 -6.47 -7.53 15.05
N PHE A 89 -5.64 -7.08 16.00
CA PHE A 89 -4.18 -7.20 15.91
C PHE A 89 -3.68 -8.49 16.56
N ARG A 90 -3.20 -9.42 15.74
CA ARG A 90 -2.61 -10.67 16.22
C ARG A 90 -1.33 -10.47 17.06
N ILE A 91 -0.60 -9.39 16.80
CA ILE A 91 0.59 -8.96 17.56
C ILE A 91 0.43 -7.48 17.92
N PRO A 92 1.09 -6.96 18.97
CA PRO A 92 1.08 -5.53 19.23
C PRO A 92 1.77 -4.76 18.08
N ASP A 93 1.33 -3.53 17.86
CA ASP A 93 2.05 -2.56 17.02
C ASP A 93 3.35 -2.08 17.72
N ASN A 94 4.13 -1.22 17.04
CA ASN A 94 5.39 -0.74 17.60
C ASN A 94 5.24 0.16 18.86
N ALA A 95 4.02 0.62 19.19
CA ALA A 95 3.70 1.35 20.42
C ALA A 95 3.04 0.48 21.49
N GLY A 96 2.84 -0.82 21.20
CA GLY A 96 2.24 -1.78 22.13
C GLY A 96 0.72 -1.86 22.07
N HIS A 97 0.04 -1.23 21.10
CA HIS A 97 -1.40 -1.34 20.93
C HIS A 97 -1.75 -2.69 20.29
N GLN A 98 -2.74 -3.36 20.86
CA GLN A 98 -3.23 -4.65 20.36
C GLN A 98 -4.76 -4.71 20.49
N PRO A 99 -5.51 -3.95 19.64
CA PRO A 99 -6.97 -3.98 19.64
C PRO A 99 -7.51 -5.35 19.21
N ILE A 100 -8.69 -5.70 19.69
CA ILE A 100 -9.42 -6.91 19.33
C ILE A 100 -10.82 -6.49 18.89
N ASP A 101 -11.17 -6.76 17.63
CA ASP A 101 -12.48 -6.44 17.03
C ASP A 101 -12.94 -4.98 17.25
N GLU A 102 -11.99 -4.05 17.28
CA GLU A 102 -12.32 -2.63 17.40
C GLU A 102 -12.52 -1.98 16.02
N PRO A 103 -13.44 -1.02 15.86
CA PRO A 103 -13.54 -0.27 14.62
C PRO A 103 -12.32 0.65 14.43
N VAL A 104 -11.87 0.81 13.18
CA VAL A 104 -10.88 1.82 12.80
C VAL A 104 -11.44 3.22 13.04
N VAL A 105 -12.70 3.44 12.62
CA VAL A 105 -13.47 4.67 12.84
C VAL A 105 -14.84 4.28 13.39
N ALA A 106 -15.18 4.74 14.59
CA ALA A 106 -16.39 4.34 15.32
C ALA A 106 -17.70 4.47 14.53
N ASP A 107 -17.89 5.58 13.80
CA ASP A 107 -19.09 5.86 13.01
C ASP A 107 -18.84 5.74 11.50
N GLY A 108 -17.78 5.05 11.10
CA GLY A 108 -17.43 4.82 9.71
C GLY A 108 -18.24 3.69 9.07
N PRO A 109 -18.39 3.65 7.74
CA PRO A 109 -19.03 2.52 7.05
C PRO A 109 -18.20 1.22 7.23
N ASP A 110 -18.82 0.07 6.95
CA ASP A 110 -18.15 -1.24 7.11
C ASP A 110 -16.88 -1.39 6.26
N ALA A 111 -16.83 -0.72 5.10
CA ALA A 111 -15.69 -0.83 4.18
C ALA A 111 -15.56 0.36 3.22
N TYR A 112 -14.34 0.55 2.70
CA TYR A 112 -14.04 1.42 1.56
C TYR A 112 -13.33 0.65 0.46
N PHE A 113 -13.77 0.83 -0.78
CA PHE A 113 -13.04 0.32 -1.93
C PHE A 113 -11.85 1.22 -2.28
N SER A 114 -10.77 0.61 -2.78
CA SER A 114 -9.68 1.34 -3.42
C SER A 114 -10.20 2.20 -4.56
N THR A 115 -9.72 3.43 -4.67
CA THR A 115 -10.03 4.33 -5.80
C THR A 115 -8.94 4.30 -6.88
N LEU A 116 -7.93 3.42 -6.74
CA LEU A 116 -6.92 3.17 -7.76
C LEU A 116 -7.48 2.26 -8.87
N PRO A 117 -6.98 2.37 -10.11
CA PRO A 117 -7.33 1.48 -11.21
C PRO A 117 -6.61 0.12 -11.08
N ILE A 118 -6.97 -0.67 -10.04
CA ILE A 118 -6.22 -1.86 -9.60
C ILE A 118 -6.10 -2.95 -10.65
N LYS A 119 -7.11 -3.11 -11.50
CA LYS A 119 -7.08 -4.11 -12.59
C LYS A 119 -6.10 -3.71 -13.69
N ARG A 120 -6.10 -2.42 -14.05
CA ARG A 120 -5.15 -1.86 -15.00
C ARG A 120 -3.72 -1.92 -14.46
N VAL A 121 -3.54 -1.65 -13.17
CA VAL A 121 -2.24 -1.81 -12.48
C VAL A 121 -1.74 -3.24 -12.64
N VAL A 122 -2.53 -4.24 -12.25
CA VAL A 122 -2.14 -5.65 -12.36
C VAL A 122 -1.82 -6.04 -13.81
N GLN A 123 -2.67 -5.67 -14.77
CA GLN A 123 -2.42 -5.95 -16.18
C GLN A 123 -1.11 -5.33 -16.67
N THR A 124 -0.82 -4.08 -16.28
CA THR A 124 0.42 -3.40 -16.68
C THR A 124 1.64 -4.09 -16.10
N LEU A 125 1.63 -4.43 -14.80
CA LEU A 125 2.74 -5.13 -14.14
C LEU A 125 3.01 -6.48 -14.80
N GLN A 126 1.97 -7.28 -15.03
CA GLN A 126 2.09 -8.59 -15.70
C GLN A 126 2.65 -8.46 -17.11
N THR A 127 2.23 -7.44 -17.88
CA THR A 127 2.76 -7.20 -19.24
C THR A 127 4.26 -6.85 -19.21
N GLN A 128 4.74 -6.27 -18.11
CA GLN A 128 6.16 -5.97 -17.90
C GLN A 128 6.93 -7.13 -17.22
N GLY A 129 6.30 -8.29 -17.04
CA GLY A 129 6.92 -9.47 -16.43
C GLY A 129 7.04 -9.40 -14.91
N ILE A 130 6.34 -8.47 -14.26
CA ILE A 130 6.34 -8.33 -12.80
C ILE A 130 5.14 -9.12 -12.23
N PRO A 131 5.37 -10.14 -11.37
CA PRO A 131 4.30 -10.90 -10.75
C PRO A 131 3.35 -9.99 -9.98
N SER A 132 2.06 -10.05 -10.31
CA SER A 132 1.04 -9.23 -9.67
C SER A 132 -0.34 -9.87 -9.72
N GLN A 133 -1.17 -9.59 -8.73
CA GLN A 133 -2.56 -10.03 -8.64
C GLN A 133 -3.37 -9.10 -7.74
N ILE A 134 -4.71 -9.10 -7.88
CA ILE A 134 -5.57 -8.34 -6.98
C ILE A 134 -5.73 -9.12 -5.68
N SER A 135 -5.62 -8.40 -4.55
CA SER A 135 -5.98 -8.92 -3.23
C SER A 135 -7.33 -8.36 -2.77
N ASN A 136 -8.10 -9.20 -2.08
CA ASN A 136 -9.42 -8.82 -1.53
C ASN A 136 -9.38 -8.53 -0.03
N SER A 137 -8.21 -8.56 0.61
CA SER A 137 -8.08 -8.24 2.03
C SER A 137 -6.67 -7.79 2.38
N ALA A 138 -6.57 -6.62 2.99
CA ALA A 138 -5.34 -6.11 3.60
C ALA A 138 -5.08 -6.69 5.02
N GLY A 139 -5.90 -7.62 5.46
CA GLY A 139 -5.89 -8.14 6.83
C GLY A 139 -6.60 -7.20 7.79
N THR A 140 -6.24 -7.27 9.07
CA THR A 140 -6.85 -6.47 10.17
C THR A 140 -5.80 -5.77 11.04
N PHE A 141 -4.54 -5.76 10.59
CA PHE A 141 -3.43 -5.09 11.28
C PHE A 141 -3.25 -3.63 10.79
N VAL A 142 -2.16 -2.98 11.13
CA VAL A 142 -1.89 -1.56 10.81
C VAL A 142 -1.97 -1.25 9.30
N CYS A 143 -1.74 -2.22 8.41
CA CYS A 143 -1.94 -2.05 6.96
C CYS A 143 -3.39 -1.72 6.62
N ASN A 144 -4.34 -2.50 7.14
CA ASN A 144 -5.77 -2.23 6.96
C ASN A 144 -6.20 -0.94 7.68
N HIS A 145 -5.69 -0.72 8.90
CA HIS A 145 -5.93 0.52 9.65
C HIS A 145 -5.57 1.76 8.83
N LEU A 146 -4.35 1.79 8.27
CA LEU A 146 -3.90 2.89 7.41
C LEU A 146 -4.74 3.00 6.14
N PHE A 147 -4.99 1.88 5.46
CA PHE A 147 -5.78 1.87 4.23
C PHE A 147 -7.20 2.43 4.48
N TYR A 148 -7.88 1.94 5.51
CA TYR A 148 -9.21 2.41 5.87
C TYR A 148 -9.19 3.89 6.30
N GLY A 149 -8.28 4.27 7.20
CA GLY A 149 -8.19 5.62 7.75
C GLY A 149 -7.97 6.68 6.66
N ILE A 150 -7.08 6.41 5.69
CA ILE A 150 -6.84 7.35 4.58
C ILE A 150 -8.00 7.37 3.58
N GLN A 151 -8.66 6.23 3.32
CA GLN A 151 -9.90 6.23 2.51
C GLN A 151 -11.01 7.05 3.18
N HIS A 152 -11.15 6.94 4.50
CA HIS A 152 -12.13 7.71 5.25
C HIS A 152 -11.82 9.22 5.21
N TYR A 153 -10.56 9.60 5.38
CA TYR A 153 -10.12 11.00 5.27
C TYR A 153 -10.38 11.58 3.88
N LEU A 154 -10.15 10.80 2.83
CA LEU A 154 -10.28 11.22 1.44
C LEU A 154 -11.67 10.99 0.83
N LYS A 155 -12.67 10.51 1.57
CA LYS A 155 -13.99 10.10 1.05
C LYS A 155 -14.70 11.16 0.20
N ASP A 156 -14.51 12.43 0.53
CA ASP A 156 -15.10 13.58 -0.17
C ASP A 156 -14.04 14.40 -0.96
N ASN A 157 -12.85 13.80 -1.19
CA ASN A 157 -11.72 14.45 -1.83
C ASN A 157 -11.43 13.79 -3.19
N PRO A 158 -11.05 14.54 -4.24
CA PRO A 158 -10.73 13.97 -5.55
C PRO A 158 -9.40 13.19 -5.59
N ILE A 159 -8.57 13.27 -4.56
CA ILE A 159 -7.32 12.51 -4.47
C ILE A 159 -7.63 11.02 -4.42
N ARG A 160 -7.08 10.25 -5.35
CA ARG A 160 -7.25 8.80 -5.36
C ARG A 160 -6.27 8.14 -4.40
N HIS A 161 -6.74 7.10 -3.74
CA HIS A 161 -5.93 6.34 -2.80
C HIS A 161 -6.20 4.84 -2.89
N GLY A 162 -5.18 4.06 -2.58
CA GLY A 162 -5.28 2.62 -2.35
C GLY A 162 -4.01 2.07 -1.73
N PHE A 163 -4.10 0.85 -1.27
CA PHE A 163 -3.02 0.14 -0.60
C PHE A 163 -2.42 -0.93 -1.53
N VAL A 164 -1.10 -1.07 -1.50
CA VAL A 164 -0.37 -2.09 -2.28
C VAL A 164 0.52 -2.89 -1.34
N HIS A 165 0.29 -4.19 -1.25
CA HIS A 165 1.22 -5.08 -0.59
C HIS A 165 2.31 -5.55 -1.54
N ILE A 166 3.53 -5.65 -1.02
CA ILE A 166 4.72 -6.14 -1.72
C ILE A 166 5.31 -7.35 -0.99
N PRO A 167 6.02 -8.25 -1.70
CA PRO A 167 6.70 -9.40 -1.09
C PRO A 167 7.82 -9.00 -0.13
N LEU A 168 8.28 -9.98 0.64
CA LEU A 168 9.54 -9.91 1.38
C LEU A 168 10.73 -9.73 0.41
N LEU A 169 11.83 -9.16 0.91
CA LEU A 169 13.10 -9.18 0.20
C LEU A 169 13.78 -10.55 0.31
N PRO A 170 14.67 -10.94 -0.63
CA PRO A 170 15.38 -12.22 -0.59
C PRO A 170 16.15 -12.46 0.72
N GLU A 171 16.73 -11.42 1.32
CA GLU A 171 17.43 -11.50 2.61
C GLU A 171 16.51 -11.80 3.80
N GLN A 172 15.20 -11.48 3.72
CA GLN A 172 14.21 -11.83 4.73
C GLN A 172 13.69 -13.28 4.57
N ALA A 173 13.93 -13.90 3.42
CA ALA A 173 13.50 -15.25 3.05
C ALA A 173 14.66 -16.13 2.59
N ALA A 174 15.85 -15.90 3.13
CA ALA A 174 17.09 -16.57 2.69
C ALA A 174 17.09 -18.09 2.95
N ASP A 175 16.26 -18.56 3.87
CA ASP A 175 16.06 -20.00 4.16
C ASP A 175 15.12 -20.70 3.15
N GLY A 176 14.54 -19.94 2.20
CA GLY A 176 13.62 -20.47 1.20
C GLY A 176 12.22 -20.82 1.73
N SER A 177 11.91 -20.48 2.99
CA SER A 177 10.61 -20.79 3.61
C SER A 177 9.47 -19.93 3.06
N GLN A 178 9.78 -18.77 2.45
CA GLN A 178 8.81 -17.80 1.97
C GLN A 178 9.14 -17.28 0.58
N PRO A 179 8.14 -16.91 -0.22
CA PRO A 179 8.38 -16.22 -1.48
C PRO A 179 8.93 -14.82 -1.23
N SER A 180 9.76 -14.34 -2.14
CA SER A 180 10.38 -13.03 -2.07
C SER A 180 10.48 -12.37 -3.45
N MET A 181 10.77 -11.07 -3.49
CA MET A 181 10.99 -10.30 -4.71
C MET A 181 12.18 -9.35 -4.48
N SER A 182 13.03 -9.19 -5.49
CA SER A 182 14.15 -8.25 -5.39
C SER A 182 13.68 -6.82 -5.22
N LEU A 183 14.44 -6.01 -4.47
CA LEU A 183 14.12 -4.60 -4.25
C LEU A 183 14.00 -3.83 -5.57
N ASP A 184 14.88 -4.09 -6.54
CA ASP A 184 14.84 -3.44 -7.85
C ASP A 184 13.51 -3.72 -8.58
N MET A 185 13.01 -4.96 -8.53
CA MET A 185 11.72 -5.33 -9.15
C MET A 185 10.55 -4.66 -8.42
N ILE A 186 10.60 -4.57 -7.09
CA ILE A 186 9.60 -3.85 -6.29
C ILE A 186 9.59 -2.37 -6.67
N VAL A 187 10.74 -1.72 -6.70
CA VAL A 187 10.89 -0.29 -7.04
C VAL A 187 10.35 -0.01 -8.44
N GLU A 188 10.73 -0.82 -9.43
CA GLU A 188 10.21 -0.68 -10.80
C GLU A 188 8.70 -0.92 -10.86
N GLY A 189 8.20 -1.92 -10.15
CA GLY A 189 6.77 -2.18 -10.03
C GLY A 189 6.01 -0.99 -9.43
N LEU A 190 6.50 -0.39 -8.37
CA LEU A 190 5.86 0.78 -7.74
C LEU A 190 5.89 2.03 -8.63
N LYS A 191 6.95 2.24 -9.43
CA LYS A 191 6.97 3.29 -10.47
C LYS A 191 5.87 3.08 -11.50
N LEU A 192 5.70 1.85 -11.98
CA LEU A 192 4.63 1.51 -12.92
C LEU A 192 3.25 1.71 -12.30
N VAL A 193 3.04 1.30 -11.04
CA VAL A 193 1.79 1.57 -10.29
C VAL A 193 1.50 3.06 -10.29
N ALA A 194 2.47 3.89 -9.91
CA ALA A 194 2.33 5.35 -9.88
C ALA A 194 1.98 5.92 -11.26
N GLN A 195 2.68 5.50 -12.31
CA GLN A 195 2.41 5.93 -13.69
C GLN A 195 0.98 5.60 -14.13
N VAL A 196 0.53 4.37 -13.88
CA VAL A 196 -0.82 3.93 -14.22
C VAL A 196 -1.87 4.76 -13.49
N CYS A 197 -1.64 5.01 -12.19
CA CYS A 197 -2.57 5.77 -11.36
C CYS A 197 -2.75 7.22 -11.81
N ILE A 198 -1.69 7.90 -12.26
CA ILE A 198 -1.82 9.30 -12.71
C ILE A 198 -2.21 9.45 -14.18
N ALA A 199 -2.03 8.40 -14.97
CA ALA A 199 -2.36 8.41 -16.41
C ALA A 199 -3.82 8.03 -16.70
N ASN A 200 -4.55 7.41 -15.77
CA ASN A 200 -5.87 6.86 -16.01
C ASN A 200 -6.85 7.24 -14.90
N ASP A 201 -7.97 7.85 -15.28
CA ASP A 201 -9.00 8.28 -14.32
C ASP A 201 -10.00 7.16 -13.98
N SER A 202 -10.03 6.07 -14.73
CA SER A 202 -10.90 4.91 -14.51
C SER A 202 -10.18 3.59 -14.72
N ASP A 203 -10.69 2.55 -14.10
CA ASP A 203 -10.20 1.18 -14.28
C ASP A 203 -10.76 0.54 -15.55
N ILE A 204 -10.23 -0.63 -15.92
CA ILE A 204 -10.69 -1.43 -17.07
C ILE A 204 -11.77 -2.44 -16.66
N LEU A 205 -12.65 -2.77 -17.59
CA LEU A 205 -13.70 -3.76 -17.40
C LEU A 205 -13.21 -5.16 -17.77
N VAL A 206 -12.39 -5.75 -16.88
CA VAL A 206 -11.95 -7.14 -16.99
C VAL A 206 -12.23 -7.86 -15.67
N SER A 207 -12.39 -9.18 -15.73
CA SER A 207 -12.46 -9.97 -14.51
C SER A 207 -11.11 -9.93 -13.79
N GLY A 208 -11.14 -9.88 -12.45
CA GLY A 208 -9.93 -9.90 -11.63
C GLY A 208 -10.32 -10.25 -10.20
N GLY A 209 -9.60 -11.19 -9.62
CA GLY A 209 -9.82 -11.70 -8.28
C GLY A 209 -9.34 -13.14 -8.18
N THR A 210 -9.42 -13.70 -6.97
CA THR A 210 -9.09 -15.10 -6.69
C THR A 210 -10.35 -15.96 -6.73
N ILE A 211 -10.22 -17.16 -7.30
CA ILE A 211 -11.15 -18.26 -7.08
C ILE A 211 -10.61 -19.03 -5.88
N CYS A 212 -11.41 -19.21 -4.83
CA CYS A 212 -11.01 -19.94 -3.62
C CYS A 212 -10.78 -21.40 -3.89
#